data_b79cfb425f51a34fac05ce927b10268c
#
_entry.id   b79cfb425f51a34fac05ce927b10268c
#
_cell.length_a   1.000
_cell.length_b   1.000
_cell.length_c   1.000
_cell.angle_alpha   90.00
_cell.angle_beta   90.00
_cell.angle_gamma   90.00
#
_symmetry.space_group_name_H-M   'P 1'
#
loop_
_entity.id
_entity.type
_entity.pdbx_description
1 polymer ?
#
loop_
_entity_poly.entity_id
_entity_poly.type
_entity_poly.pdbx_seq_one_letter_code
_entity_poly.pdbx_strand_id
1 'polypeptide(L)'
;NAAIDTKVKKKGMINSNSIETFKLKKWKYELDVGLTGTFLCCKHIGKYMVENRKGNIINIASDLSVISPDHRIYNKNKRIQFFKPITYSVIKTGIVGITKYIATTWGCDGIRCNALSPGGVQNNQNKSFIKKVKQLIPMNRLAKKDEYRSAIQFLSSDASSYMNGHNLIIDGGRSVW
;
A
#
# COMPACT_ATOMS: atom_id res chain seq x y z
N ASN A 1 5.18 2.60 -9.16
CA ASN A 1 4.45 1.59 -8.37
C ASN A 1 5.21 0.25 -8.31
N ALA A 2 6.52 0.30 -8.07
CA ALA A 2 7.31 -0.89 -7.79
C ALA A 2 7.13 -1.30 -6.33
N ALA A 3 6.99 -2.59 -6.05
CA ALA A 3 6.92 -3.12 -4.71
C ALA A 3 7.47 -4.54 -4.63
N ILE A 4 8.12 -4.84 -3.52
CA ILE A 4 8.48 -6.20 -3.17
C ILE A 4 7.39 -6.74 -2.23
N ASP A 5 6.58 -7.66 -2.72
CA ASP A 5 5.62 -8.39 -1.89
C ASP A 5 6.06 -9.85 -1.79
N THR A 6 6.81 -10.14 -0.75
CA THR A 6 7.29 -11.50 -0.48
C THR A 6 6.10 -12.40 -0.17
N LYS A 7 5.74 -13.27 -1.12
CA LYS A 7 4.67 -14.26 -0.92
C LYS A 7 5.06 -15.18 0.24
N VAL A 8 4.12 -15.38 1.16
CA VAL A 8 4.26 -16.36 2.25
C VAL A 8 4.34 -17.76 1.62
N LYS A 9 5.56 -18.32 1.52
CA LYS A 9 5.81 -19.60 0.88
C LYS A 9 5.41 -20.79 1.77
N LYS A 10 5.03 -21.90 1.12
CA LYS A 10 4.64 -23.18 1.73
C LYS A 10 5.81 -23.89 2.41
N LYS A 11 5.46 -24.69 3.46
CA LYS A 11 6.23 -25.78 4.11
C LYS A 11 7.77 -25.66 4.16
N GLY A 12 8.29 -25.60 5.38
CA GLY A 12 9.72 -25.85 5.68
C GLY A 12 10.60 -24.63 5.85
N MET A 13 10.14 -23.41 5.61
CA MET A 13 10.92 -22.20 5.89
C MET A 13 10.63 -21.69 7.30
N ILE A 14 11.68 -21.61 8.11
CA ILE A 14 11.74 -20.85 9.34
C ILE A 14 11.23 -19.45 9.07
N ASN A 15 10.38 -18.94 9.95
CA ASN A 15 9.71 -17.66 9.83
C ASN A 15 10.69 -16.47 9.79
N SER A 16 11.16 -16.12 8.60
CA SER A 16 12.12 -15.04 8.37
C SER A 16 11.52 -13.62 8.46
N ASN A 17 10.22 -13.51 8.76
CA ASN A 17 9.49 -12.26 8.82
C ASN A 17 9.03 -11.88 10.23
N SER A 18 9.36 -12.66 11.27
CA SER A 18 9.14 -12.22 12.65
C SER A 18 10.07 -11.04 12.96
N ILE A 19 9.61 -10.11 13.79
CA ILE A 19 10.36 -8.89 14.08
C ILE A 19 11.74 -9.19 14.69
N GLU A 20 11.82 -10.23 15.52
CA GLU A 20 13.04 -10.61 16.23
C GLU A 20 14.11 -11.18 15.29
N THR A 21 13.70 -11.80 14.18
CA THR A 21 14.61 -12.45 13.23
C THR A 21 14.70 -11.73 11.90
N PHE A 22 14.05 -10.56 11.77
CA PHE A 22 14.03 -9.82 10.52
C PHE A 22 15.40 -9.22 10.19
N LYS A 23 16.03 -9.66 9.11
CA LYS A 23 17.41 -9.28 8.76
C LYS A 23 17.49 -7.83 8.30
N LEU A 24 18.41 -7.04 8.86
CA LEU A 24 18.64 -5.64 8.50
C LEU A 24 18.93 -5.45 6.99
N LYS A 25 19.66 -6.38 6.37
CA LYS A 25 19.90 -6.34 4.91
C LYS A 25 18.59 -6.39 4.12
N LYS A 26 17.65 -7.24 4.55
CA LYS A 26 16.31 -7.35 3.92
C LYS A 26 15.49 -6.09 4.17
N TRP A 27 15.52 -5.56 5.39
CA TRP A 27 14.88 -4.30 5.76
C TRP A 27 15.31 -3.15 4.83
N LYS A 28 16.63 -2.91 4.73
CA LYS A 28 17.18 -1.86 3.86
C LYS A 28 16.74 -2.05 2.42
N TYR A 29 16.91 -3.24 1.86
CA TYR A 29 16.55 -3.54 0.47
C TYR A 29 15.05 -3.30 0.17
N GLU A 30 14.16 -3.75 1.05
CA GLU A 30 12.71 -3.56 0.84
C GLU A 30 12.31 -2.09 0.96
N LEU A 31 12.91 -1.33 1.89
CA LEU A 31 12.71 0.11 2.02
C LEU A 31 13.27 0.86 0.80
N ASP A 32 14.44 0.48 0.30
CA ASP A 32 15.06 1.12 -0.86
C ASP A 32 14.15 1.00 -2.09
N VAL A 33 13.58 -0.17 -2.33
CA VAL A 33 12.66 -0.35 -3.46
C VAL A 33 11.32 0.36 -3.22
N GLY A 34 10.71 0.16 -2.05
CA GLY A 34 9.33 0.58 -1.84
C GLY A 34 9.19 2.05 -1.43
N LEU A 35 10.02 2.53 -0.51
CA LEU A 35 9.92 3.88 0.04
C LEU A 35 10.88 4.85 -0.64
N THR A 36 12.18 4.52 -0.68
CA THR A 36 13.19 5.36 -1.34
C THR A 36 12.88 5.48 -2.83
N GLY A 37 12.49 4.38 -3.50
CA GLY A 37 12.07 4.40 -4.90
C GLY A 37 10.88 5.32 -5.15
N THR A 38 9.87 5.31 -4.30
CA THR A 38 8.73 6.24 -4.39
C THR A 38 9.18 7.70 -4.24
N PHE A 39 10.02 7.98 -3.24
CA PHE A 39 10.60 9.32 -3.05
C PHE A 39 11.37 9.78 -4.29
N LEU A 40 12.25 8.94 -4.85
CA LEU A 40 13.05 9.28 -6.03
C LEU A 40 12.18 9.55 -7.26
N CYS A 41 11.14 8.76 -7.50
CA CYS A 41 10.18 9.01 -8.58
C CYS A 41 9.49 10.37 -8.39
N CYS A 42 8.99 10.64 -7.18
CA CYS A 42 8.37 11.94 -6.88
C CYS A 42 9.36 13.10 -7.05
N LYS A 43 10.59 12.96 -6.55
CA LYS A 43 11.65 13.98 -6.66
C LYS A 43 11.97 14.32 -8.10
N HIS A 44 12.25 13.31 -8.92
CA HIS A 44 12.75 13.55 -10.28
C HIS A 44 11.63 13.93 -11.26
N ILE A 45 10.51 13.22 -11.24
CA ILE A 45 9.37 13.51 -12.13
C ILE A 45 8.64 14.75 -11.63
N GLY A 46 8.46 14.89 -10.31
CA GLY A 46 7.77 16.03 -9.71
C GLY A 46 8.45 17.36 -10.01
N LYS A 47 9.79 17.39 -10.11
CA LYS A 47 10.52 18.59 -10.50
C LYS A 47 10.00 19.19 -11.82
N TYR A 48 9.82 18.37 -12.86
CA TYR A 48 9.27 18.81 -14.14
C TYR A 48 7.83 19.31 -14.03
N MET A 49 7.03 18.68 -13.16
CA MET A 49 5.66 19.15 -12.92
C MET A 49 5.65 20.53 -12.27
N VAL A 50 6.51 20.77 -11.28
CA VAL A 50 6.66 22.08 -10.60
C VAL A 50 7.11 23.14 -11.58
N GLU A 51 8.13 22.87 -12.40
CA GLU A 51 8.62 23.79 -13.43
C GLU A 51 7.51 24.20 -14.43
N ASN A 52 6.61 23.28 -14.76
CA ASN A 52 5.47 23.53 -15.65
C ASN A 52 4.20 24.01 -14.90
N ARG A 53 4.24 24.15 -13.58
CA ARG A 53 3.11 24.51 -12.71
C ARG A 53 1.85 23.66 -12.94
N LYS A 54 2.04 22.40 -13.30
CA LYS A 54 0.96 21.47 -13.60
C LYS A 54 1.40 20.03 -13.33
N GLY A 55 0.69 19.34 -12.45
CA GLY A 55 1.00 17.93 -12.18
C GLY A 55 -0.01 17.25 -11.27
N ASN A 56 -0.04 15.94 -11.40
CA ASN A 56 -0.87 15.08 -10.55
C ASN A 56 -0.13 13.79 -10.24
N ILE A 57 0.10 13.53 -8.96
CA ILE A 57 0.81 12.36 -8.46
C ILE A 57 -0.18 11.48 -7.71
N ILE A 58 -0.26 10.21 -8.09
CA ILE A 58 -1.06 9.20 -7.40
C ILE A 58 -0.12 8.12 -6.87
N ASN A 59 0.08 8.09 -5.57
CA ASN A 59 0.89 7.10 -4.88
C ASN A 59 0.03 5.89 -4.48
N ILE A 60 0.51 4.68 -4.75
CA ILE A 60 -0.22 3.46 -4.37
C ILE A 60 0.27 2.95 -3.01
N ALA A 61 -0.53 3.21 -1.99
CA ALA A 61 -0.32 2.69 -0.64
C ALA A 61 -1.00 1.32 -0.44
N SER A 62 -1.73 1.12 0.63
CA SER A 62 -2.50 -0.10 0.96
C SER A 62 -3.44 0.21 2.12
N ASP A 63 -4.49 -0.58 2.32
CA ASP A 63 -5.25 -0.62 3.58
C ASP A 63 -4.33 -0.80 4.81
N LEU A 64 -3.21 -1.54 4.64
CA LEU A 64 -2.18 -1.68 5.69
C LEU A 64 -1.32 -0.43 5.92
N SER A 65 -1.65 0.71 5.31
CA SER A 65 -1.12 2.02 5.69
C SER A 65 -1.87 2.65 6.86
N VAL A 66 -3.07 2.19 7.16
CA VAL A 66 -3.97 2.72 8.19
C VAL A 66 -4.38 1.69 9.24
N ILE A 67 -4.23 0.40 8.94
CA ILE A 67 -4.45 -0.71 9.88
C ILE A 67 -3.23 -1.64 9.90
N SER A 68 -3.11 -2.42 10.97
CA SER A 68 -2.08 -3.47 11.07
C SER A 68 -2.52 -4.77 10.38
N PRO A 69 -1.56 -5.56 9.86
CA PRO A 69 -1.89 -6.87 9.32
C PRO A 69 -2.37 -7.83 10.42
N ASP A 70 -3.47 -8.52 10.19
CA ASP A 70 -3.89 -9.62 11.04
C ASP A 70 -3.11 -10.89 10.67
N HIS A 71 -2.13 -11.23 11.49
CA HIS A 71 -1.28 -12.39 11.24
C HIS A 71 -2.01 -13.74 11.38
N ARG A 72 -3.19 -13.78 12.01
CA ARG A 72 -4.00 -15.01 12.15
C ARG A 72 -4.44 -15.60 10.81
N ILE A 73 -4.59 -14.76 9.78
CA ILE A 73 -4.97 -15.23 8.44
C ILE A 73 -3.90 -16.11 7.78
N TYR A 74 -2.63 -15.95 8.16
CA TYR A 74 -1.51 -16.71 7.59
C TYR A 74 -1.24 -18.02 8.34
N ASN A 75 -1.78 -18.18 9.56
CA ASN A 75 -1.48 -19.30 10.44
C ASN A 75 -2.49 -20.43 10.28
N LYS A 76 -2.01 -21.65 10.01
CA LYS A 76 -2.82 -22.88 9.99
C LYS A 76 -2.81 -23.61 11.33
N ASN A 77 -1.69 -23.58 12.04
CA ASN A 77 -1.48 -24.20 13.35
C ASN A 77 -0.79 -23.23 14.31
N LYS A 78 -1.06 -23.32 15.61
CA LYS A 78 -0.43 -22.47 16.65
C LYS A 78 1.12 -22.54 16.68
N ARG A 79 1.74 -23.57 16.07
CA ARG A 79 3.19 -23.79 16.10
C ARG A 79 3.97 -23.15 14.95
N ILE A 80 3.31 -22.72 13.86
CA ILE A 80 3.98 -22.11 12.71
C ILE A 80 3.32 -20.75 12.49
N GLN A 81 3.99 -19.69 12.90
CA GLN A 81 3.52 -18.33 12.72
C GLN A 81 4.14 -17.73 11.46
N PHE A 82 3.32 -17.41 10.47
CA PHE A 82 3.74 -16.66 9.30
C PHE A 82 3.33 -15.19 9.50
N PHE A 83 4.24 -14.29 9.22
CA PHE A 83 4.01 -12.86 9.37
C PHE A 83 4.10 -12.16 8.01
N LYS A 84 3.26 -11.17 7.81
CA LYS A 84 3.50 -10.16 6.78
C LYS A 84 4.77 -9.39 7.19
N PRO A 85 5.72 -9.12 6.26
CA PRO A 85 6.92 -8.36 6.61
C PRO A 85 6.58 -7.01 7.24
N ILE A 86 7.27 -6.63 8.31
CA ILE A 86 7.11 -5.32 8.96
C ILE A 86 7.35 -4.17 7.98
N THR A 87 8.32 -4.34 7.09
CA THR A 87 8.66 -3.38 6.02
C THR A 87 7.47 -3.01 5.15
N TYR A 88 6.54 -3.93 4.92
CA TYR A 88 5.35 -3.63 4.11
C TYR A 88 4.49 -2.53 4.77
N SER A 89 4.20 -2.66 6.06
CA SER A 89 3.42 -1.64 6.79
C SER A 89 4.18 -0.32 6.84
N VAL A 90 5.49 -0.34 7.15
CA VAL A 90 6.32 0.87 7.21
C VAL A 90 6.36 1.58 5.85
N ILE A 91 6.59 0.84 4.76
CA ILE A 91 6.60 1.41 3.41
C ILE A 91 5.24 2.04 3.08
N LYS A 92 4.15 1.31 3.28
CA LYS A 92 2.82 1.79 2.88
C LYS A 92 2.35 2.99 3.71
N THR A 93 2.67 3.05 4.99
CA THR A 93 2.46 4.23 5.84
C THR A 93 3.38 5.38 5.44
N GLY A 94 4.66 5.10 5.16
CA GLY A 94 5.62 6.10 4.69
C GLY A 94 5.24 6.75 3.36
N ILE A 95 4.63 5.98 2.44
CA ILE A 95 4.07 6.50 1.18
C ILE A 95 2.98 7.54 1.44
N VAL A 96 2.10 7.33 2.42
CA VAL A 96 1.09 8.31 2.83
C VAL A 96 1.76 9.57 3.40
N GLY A 97 2.85 9.41 4.17
CA GLY A 97 3.66 10.53 4.66
C GLY A 97 4.27 11.35 3.52
N ILE A 98 4.90 10.69 2.54
CA ILE A 98 5.44 11.35 1.33
C ILE A 98 4.33 12.11 0.59
N THR A 99 3.16 11.49 0.43
CA THR A 99 2.00 12.10 -0.26
C THR A 99 1.59 13.41 0.39
N LYS A 100 1.43 13.42 1.73
CA LYS A 100 1.06 14.63 2.48
C LYS A 100 2.12 15.71 2.38
N TYR A 101 3.39 15.34 2.50
CA TYR A 101 4.50 16.28 2.41
C TYR A 101 4.54 16.97 1.03
N ILE A 102 4.42 16.21 -0.06
CA ILE A 102 4.39 16.76 -1.42
C ILE A 102 3.19 17.67 -1.63
N ALA A 103 2.01 17.25 -1.16
CA ALA A 103 0.79 18.03 -1.30
C ALA A 103 0.90 19.42 -0.65
N THR A 104 1.55 19.52 0.52
CA THR A 104 1.78 20.79 1.21
C THR A 104 2.90 21.62 0.59
N THR A 105 3.95 20.95 0.09
CA THR A 105 5.13 21.63 -0.46
C THR A 105 4.88 22.20 -1.85
N TRP A 106 4.20 21.46 -2.72
CA TRP A 106 4.02 21.81 -4.14
C TRP A 106 2.59 22.22 -4.51
N GLY A 107 1.69 22.31 -3.52
CA GLY A 107 0.30 22.68 -3.77
C GLY A 107 0.15 24.05 -4.43
N CYS A 108 0.92 25.06 -3.98
CA CYS A 108 0.94 26.39 -4.56
C CYS A 108 1.55 26.44 -5.98
N ASP A 109 2.30 25.39 -6.36
CA ASP A 109 2.86 25.25 -7.70
C ASP A 109 1.94 24.51 -8.68
N GLY A 110 0.68 24.29 -8.30
CA GLY A 110 -0.31 23.64 -9.15
C GLY A 110 -0.19 22.11 -9.18
N ILE A 111 0.49 21.50 -8.20
CA ILE A 111 0.67 20.05 -8.11
C ILE A 111 -0.30 19.46 -7.09
N ARG A 112 -1.04 18.43 -7.48
CA ARG A 112 -1.81 17.60 -6.57
C ARG A 112 -1.08 16.27 -6.33
N CYS A 113 -1.05 15.85 -5.09
CA CYS A 113 -0.48 14.56 -4.71
C CYS A 113 -1.45 13.83 -3.76
N ASN A 114 -1.96 12.68 -4.18
CA ASN A 114 -2.87 11.87 -3.39
C ASN A 114 -2.38 10.41 -3.33
N ALA A 115 -2.81 9.68 -2.31
CA ALA A 115 -2.58 8.25 -2.21
C ALA A 115 -3.88 7.47 -2.46
N LEU A 116 -3.76 6.32 -3.11
CA LEU A 116 -4.79 5.28 -3.13
C LEU A 116 -4.33 4.13 -2.24
N SER A 117 -5.16 3.76 -1.27
CA SER A 117 -4.96 2.63 -0.35
C SER A 117 -5.95 1.50 -0.67
N PRO A 118 -5.61 0.62 -1.63
CA PRO A 118 -6.46 -0.50 -1.98
C PRO A 118 -6.41 -1.60 -0.91
N GLY A 119 -7.54 -2.26 -0.67
CA GLY A 119 -7.62 -3.55 0.00
C GLY A 119 -7.15 -4.70 -0.89
N GLY A 120 -7.28 -5.92 -0.39
CA GLY A 120 -6.84 -7.11 -1.11
C GLY A 120 -7.63 -7.37 -2.40
N VAL A 121 -6.93 -7.62 -3.51
CA VAL A 121 -7.50 -8.02 -4.80
C VAL A 121 -7.51 -9.55 -4.93
N GLN A 122 -8.60 -10.11 -5.42
CA GLN A 122 -8.69 -11.55 -5.69
C GLN A 122 -7.83 -11.91 -6.91
N ASN A 123 -6.82 -12.78 -6.69
CA ASN A 123 -5.88 -13.19 -7.73
C ASN A 123 -5.27 -14.57 -7.42
N ASN A 124 -6.02 -15.63 -7.64
CA ASN A 124 -5.57 -17.02 -7.48
C ASN A 124 -4.96 -17.38 -6.11
N GLN A 125 -5.33 -16.66 -5.04
CA GLN A 125 -4.91 -16.99 -3.68
C GLN A 125 -5.55 -18.32 -3.23
N ASN A 126 -4.93 -18.98 -2.25
CA ASN A 126 -5.44 -20.21 -1.67
C ASN A 126 -6.84 -19.99 -1.06
N LYS A 127 -7.78 -20.92 -1.32
CA LYS A 127 -9.18 -20.86 -0.83
C LYS A 127 -9.28 -20.67 0.69
N SER A 128 -8.40 -21.33 1.47
CA SER A 128 -8.37 -21.20 2.93
C SER A 128 -7.92 -19.80 3.37
N PHE A 129 -6.99 -19.16 2.67
CA PHE A 129 -6.59 -17.78 2.90
C PHE A 129 -7.74 -16.83 2.58
N ILE A 130 -8.36 -16.98 1.41
CA ILE A 130 -9.52 -16.17 1.01
C ILE A 130 -10.63 -16.24 2.07
N LYS A 131 -10.96 -17.45 2.56
CA LYS A 131 -11.98 -17.64 3.60
C LYS A 131 -11.69 -16.84 4.86
N LYS A 132 -10.43 -16.78 5.29
CA LYS A 132 -10.02 -16.01 6.48
C LYS A 132 -10.04 -14.49 6.25
N VAL A 133 -9.49 -14.04 5.11
CA VAL A 133 -9.45 -12.61 4.77
C VAL A 133 -10.85 -12.02 4.64
N LYS A 134 -11.78 -12.75 4.01
CA LYS A 134 -13.17 -12.32 3.87
C LYS A 134 -13.84 -11.99 5.21
N GLN A 135 -13.51 -12.72 6.27
CA GLN A 135 -14.05 -12.47 7.63
C GLN A 135 -13.56 -11.16 8.25
N LEU A 136 -12.49 -10.57 7.70
CA LEU A 136 -11.96 -9.27 8.14
C LEU A 136 -12.53 -8.10 7.31
N ILE A 137 -13.40 -8.37 6.35
CA ILE A 137 -13.92 -7.37 5.42
C ILE A 137 -15.44 -7.33 5.52
N PRO A 138 -16.07 -6.19 5.90
CA PRO A 138 -17.52 -6.06 5.97
C PRO A 138 -18.25 -6.52 4.71
N MET A 139 -17.73 -6.20 3.52
CA MET A 139 -18.30 -6.67 2.25
C MET A 139 -18.11 -8.17 2.01
N ASN A 140 -17.49 -8.91 2.94
CA ASN A 140 -17.26 -10.37 2.93
C ASN A 140 -16.66 -10.91 1.61
N ARG A 141 -15.85 -10.12 0.93
CA ARG A 141 -15.12 -10.51 -0.30
C ARG A 141 -13.86 -9.69 -0.49
N LEU A 142 -12.93 -10.20 -1.28
CA LEU A 142 -11.85 -9.43 -1.86
C LEU A 142 -12.37 -8.59 -3.04
N ALA A 143 -11.65 -7.54 -3.39
CA ALA A 143 -11.96 -6.73 -4.55
C ALA A 143 -11.73 -7.50 -5.86
N LYS A 144 -12.51 -7.20 -6.88
CA LYS A 144 -12.25 -7.60 -8.27
C LYS A 144 -11.11 -6.76 -8.86
N LYS A 145 -10.49 -7.23 -9.94
CA LYS A 145 -9.33 -6.57 -10.55
C LYS A 145 -9.64 -5.16 -11.11
N ASP A 146 -10.88 -4.90 -11.46
CA ASP A 146 -11.35 -3.67 -12.09
C ASP A 146 -11.95 -2.65 -11.12
N GLU A 147 -12.20 -3.03 -9.86
CA GLU A 147 -12.89 -2.14 -8.89
C GLU A 147 -12.08 -0.90 -8.47
N TYR A 148 -10.81 -0.83 -8.81
CA TYR A 148 -9.98 0.36 -8.55
C TYR A 148 -9.85 1.31 -9.74
N ARG A 149 -10.36 0.93 -10.94
CA ARG A 149 -10.22 1.76 -12.14
C ARG A 149 -10.87 3.13 -12.00
N SER A 150 -12.10 3.18 -11.49
CA SER A 150 -12.82 4.44 -11.29
C SER A 150 -12.14 5.34 -10.28
N ALA A 151 -11.52 4.78 -9.24
CA ALA A 151 -10.74 5.56 -8.28
C ALA A 151 -9.51 6.22 -8.92
N ILE A 152 -8.79 5.48 -9.79
CA ILE A 152 -7.66 6.04 -10.53
C ILE A 152 -8.15 7.11 -11.51
N GLN A 153 -9.23 6.87 -12.24
CA GLN A 153 -9.84 7.86 -13.14
C GLN A 153 -10.24 9.13 -12.39
N PHE A 154 -10.93 8.99 -11.24
CA PHE A 154 -11.30 10.11 -10.39
C PHE A 154 -10.07 10.89 -9.92
N LEU A 155 -9.07 10.21 -9.33
CA LEU A 155 -7.87 10.86 -8.80
C LEU A 155 -7.02 11.52 -9.91
N SER A 156 -7.04 10.97 -11.15
CA SER A 156 -6.26 11.50 -12.27
C SER A 156 -6.94 12.62 -13.03
N SER A 157 -8.23 12.84 -12.83
CA SER A 157 -9.03 13.84 -13.53
C SER A 157 -9.28 15.12 -12.72
N ASP A 158 -9.89 16.12 -13.36
CA ASP A 158 -10.31 17.36 -12.72
C ASP A 158 -11.50 17.17 -11.76
N ALA A 159 -12.17 16.02 -11.80
CA ALA A 159 -13.18 15.65 -10.81
C ALA A 159 -12.63 15.65 -9.36
N SER A 160 -11.31 15.50 -9.20
CA SER A 160 -10.60 15.60 -7.92
C SER A 160 -9.73 16.86 -7.81
N SER A 161 -10.06 17.94 -8.54
CA SER A 161 -9.24 19.16 -8.60
C SER A 161 -8.99 19.83 -7.24
N TYR A 162 -9.91 19.69 -6.29
CA TYR A 162 -9.73 20.24 -4.93
C TYR A 162 -9.29 19.19 -3.89
N MET A 163 -8.87 17.99 -4.35
CA MET A 163 -8.35 16.94 -3.49
C MET A 163 -6.82 16.92 -3.53
N ASN A 164 -6.18 17.20 -2.40
CA ASN A 164 -4.72 17.21 -2.28
C ASN A 164 -4.28 16.69 -0.90
N GLY A 165 -3.28 15.82 -0.85
CA GLY A 165 -2.77 15.19 0.37
C GLY A 165 -3.65 14.08 0.95
N HIS A 166 -4.71 13.67 0.25
CA HIS A 166 -5.66 12.68 0.73
C HIS A 166 -5.14 11.25 0.55
N ASN A 167 -5.52 10.37 1.48
CA ASN A 167 -5.35 8.93 1.37
C ASN A 167 -6.72 8.29 1.11
N LEU A 168 -7.03 8.00 -0.15
CA LEU A 168 -8.29 7.38 -0.55
C LEU A 168 -8.24 5.87 -0.27
N ILE A 169 -8.98 5.43 0.74
CA ILE A 169 -9.04 4.03 1.16
C ILE A 169 -10.22 3.36 0.46
N ILE A 170 -9.95 2.24 -0.22
CA ILE A 170 -10.96 1.40 -0.87
C ILE A 170 -10.66 -0.06 -0.52
N ASP A 171 -11.26 -0.56 0.54
CA ASP A 171 -10.91 -1.85 1.14
C ASP A 171 -12.10 -2.74 1.53
N GLY A 172 -13.30 -2.39 1.08
CA GLY A 172 -14.53 -3.09 1.41
C GLY A 172 -14.99 -2.91 2.87
N GLY A 173 -14.49 -1.85 3.53
CA GLY A 173 -14.78 -1.52 4.91
C GLY A 173 -13.83 -2.17 5.93
N ARG A 174 -12.74 -2.81 5.49
CA ARG A 174 -11.82 -3.51 6.38
C ARG A 174 -11.20 -2.62 7.45
N SER A 175 -10.99 -1.35 7.16
CA SER A 175 -10.33 -0.39 8.07
C SER A 175 -11.27 0.37 9.00
N VAL A 176 -12.58 0.09 8.98
CA VAL A 176 -13.57 0.85 9.77
C VAL A 176 -14.11 0.11 10.98
N TRP A 177 -13.64 -1.10 11.28
CA TRP A 177 -14.02 -1.88 12.47
C TRP A 177 -12.82 -2.49 13.19
#